data_b50e6b465c322e97a5c1c3b56412bcc2
#
_entry.id   b50e6b465c322e97a5c1c3b56412bcc2
#
_cell.length_a   1.000
_cell.length_b   1.000
_cell.length_c   1.000
_cell.angle_alpha   90.00
_cell.angle_beta   90.00
_cell.angle_gamma   90.00
#
_symmetry.space_group_name_H-M   'P 1'
#
loop_
_entity.id
_entity.type
_entity.pdbx_description
1 polymer ?
#
loop_
_entity_poly.entity_id
_entity_poly.type
_entity_poly.pdbx_seq_one_letter_code
_entity_poly.pdbx_strand_id
1 'polypeptide(L)'
;IWRNYSGLAWTNPYDRRVWDYNIALGEAAAKAGFDEIQFDYVRFPSDGDISSIRYPGEHAQPMGWTIPAFVQYARKRLKPLGVRVSVDMFGLAASHDLGIGQYPSRISRYVDAVYPMVYPSHYNPGEFNLDDPNAVPGITVSYSIADYKKALAGRKAEIIPWLQDFSLGRTYTLADVRDQIEAVRRYNTRGFMLWNAAGVYTDGALKPPPPTTSSPASTTPSG
;
A
#
# COMPACT_ATOMS: atom_id res chain seq x y z
N ILE A 1 25.75 5.14 -9.47
CA ILE A 1 24.56 5.00 -8.58
C ILE A 1 23.85 6.33 -8.57
N TRP A 2 22.60 6.34 -9.00
CA TRP A 2 21.74 7.51 -8.90
C TRP A 2 21.17 7.62 -7.48
N ARG A 3 20.98 8.87 -7.00
CA ARG A 3 20.42 9.17 -5.67
C ARG A 3 19.27 10.15 -5.82
N ASN A 4 18.24 9.96 -5.00
CA ASN A 4 17.15 10.92 -4.90
C ASN A 4 17.52 12.17 -4.07
N TYR A 5 16.60 13.10 -3.89
CA TYR A 5 16.84 14.33 -3.11
C TYR A 5 17.20 14.06 -1.64
N SER A 6 16.73 12.96 -1.06
CA SER A 6 17.09 12.53 0.29
C SER A 6 18.45 11.81 0.37
N GLY A 7 19.18 11.71 -0.74
CA GLY A 7 20.48 11.04 -0.82
C GLY A 7 20.41 9.51 -0.87
N LEU A 8 19.20 8.91 -0.90
CA LEU A 8 19.02 7.47 -0.99
C LEU A 8 19.45 6.94 -2.35
N ALA A 9 20.29 5.91 -2.33
CA ALA A 9 20.76 5.24 -3.53
C ALA A 9 19.71 4.28 -4.09
N TRP A 10 19.51 4.31 -5.40
CA TRP A 10 18.58 3.43 -6.09
C TRP A 10 19.34 2.42 -6.95
N THR A 11 18.90 1.18 -6.90
CA THR A 11 19.33 0.12 -7.82
C THR A 11 18.59 0.23 -9.15
N ASN A 12 19.14 -0.36 -10.19
CA ASN A 12 18.49 -0.38 -11.51
C ASN A 12 17.38 -1.45 -11.54
N PRO A 13 16.09 -1.08 -11.68
CA PRO A 13 15.00 -2.06 -11.71
C PRO A 13 15.03 -3.00 -12.92
N TYR A 14 15.78 -2.67 -13.96
CA TYR A 14 15.97 -3.55 -15.12
C TYR A 14 17.06 -4.62 -14.91
N ASP A 15 17.95 -4.45 -13.93
CA ASP A 15 19.07 -5.34 -13.70
C ASP A 15 18.64 -6.64 -13.01
N ARG A 16 18.79 -7.76 -13.72
CA ARG A 16 18.42 -9.09 -13.21
C ARG A 16 19.21 -9.49 -11.97
N ARG A 17 20.42 -8.99 -11.78
CA ARG A 17 21.22 -9.25 -10.58
C ARG A 17 20.58 -8.63 -9.34
N VAL A 18 19.93 -7.46 -9.49
CA VAL A 18 19.15 -6.83 -8.42
C VAL A 18 17.93 -7.69 -8.07
N TRP A 19 17.26 -8.24 -9.09
CA TRP A 19 16.14 -9.15 -8.87
C TRP A 19 16.58 -10.40 -8.11
N ASP A 20 17.64 -11.06 -8.58
CA ASP A 20 18.16 -12.29 -7.98
C ASP A 20 18.61 -12.07 -6.55
N TYR A 21 19.26 -10.92 -6.25
CA TYR A 21 19.67 -10.56 -4.90
C TYR A 21 18.46 -10.44 -3.94
N ASN A 22 17.44 -9.65 -4.32
CA ASN A 22 16.26 -9.46 -3.47
C ASN A 22 15.45 -10.76 -3.30
N ILE A 23 15.36 -11.56 -4.34
CA ILE A 23 14.66 -12.85 -4.28
C ILE A 23 15.43 -13.84 -3.40
N ALA A 24 16.77 -13.84 -3.44
CA ALA A 24 17.59 -14.69 -2.56
C ALA A 24 17.39 -14.34 -1.07
N LEU A 25 17.20 -13.06 -0.73
CA LEU A 25 16.81 -12.66 0.64
C LEU A 25 15.44 -13.21 1.00
N GLY A 26 14.47 -13.13 0.09
CA GLY A 26 13.14 -13.74 0.28
C GLY A 26 13.20 -15.26 0.45
N GLU A 27 14.03 -15.95 -0.33
CA GLU A 27 14.26 -17.40 -0.20
C GLU A 27 14.89 -17.75 1.17
N ALA A 28 15.83 -16.94 1.65
CA ALA A 28 16.43 -17.12 2.97
C ALA A 28 15.41 -16.93 4.10
N ALA A 29 14.56 -15.89 3.99
CA ALA A 29 13.48 -15.66 4.95
C ALA A 29 12.47 -16.81 4.94
N ALA A 30 12.05 -17.30 3.77
CA ALA A 30 11.15 -18.44 3.64
C ALA A 30 11.73 -19.69 4.33
N LYS A 31 13.02 -19.98 4.14
CA LYS A 31 13.72 -21.08 4.82
C LYS A 31 13.85 -20.88 6.34
N ALA A 32 13.84 -19.62 6.79
CA ALA A 32 13.84 -19.29 8.23
C ALA A 32 12.44 -19.39 8.87
N GLY A 33 11.40 -19.71 8.10
CA GLY A 33 10.05 -19.99 8.59
C GLY A 33 9.06 -18.84 8.47
N PHE A 34 9.35 -17.80 7.66
CA PHE A 34 8.35 -16.78 7.35
C PHE A 34 7.28 -17.33 6.39
N ASP A 35 6.02 -16.99 6.65
CA ASP A 35 4.86 -17.46 5.87
C ASP A 35 4.57 -16.62 4.64
N GLU A 36 5.01 -15.37 4.63
CA GLU A 36 4.78 -14.41 3.54
C GLU A 36 6.03 -13.57 3.31
N ILE A 37 6.37 -13.36 2.05
CA ILE A 37 7.44 -12.46 1.60
C ILE A 37 6.79 -11.28 0.90
N GLN A 38 6.88 -10.12 1.54
CA GLN A 38 6.34 -8.85 1.07
C GLN A 38 7.47 -7.99 0.53
N PHE A 39 7.37 -7.61 -0.75
CA PHE A 39 8.34 -6.71 -1.37
C PHE A 39 7.87 -5.27 -1.26
N ASP A 40 8.67 -4.46 -0.58
CA ASP A 40 8.49 -3.01 -0.53
C ASP A 40 9.42 -2.30 -1.54
N TYR A 41 9.10 -1.04 -1.87
CA TYR A 41 9.84 -0.24 -2.86
C TYR A 41 10.00 -0.91 -4.22
N VAL A 42 9.11 -1.83 -4.57
CA VAL A 42 9.10 -2.53 -5.86
C VAL A 42 8.54 -1.61 -6.94
N ARG A 43 9.34 -0.62 -7.33
CA ARG A 43 8.96 0.48 -8.23
C ARG A 43 10.19 1.20 -8.80
N PHE A 44 9.95 2.07 -9.78
CA PHE A 44 10.92 3.06 -10.21
C PHE A 44 10.92 4.29 -9.30
N PRO A 45 11.98 5.10 -9.27
CA PRO A 45 12.03 6.35 -8.51
C PRO A 45 10.92 7.32 -8.90
N SER A 46 10.39 8.07 -7.90
CA SER A 46 9.38 9.11 -8.09
C SER A 46 9.84 10.50 -7.62
N ASP A 47 11.00 10.61 -6.98
CA ASP A 47 11.55 11.84 -6.44
C ASP A 47 13.03 11.98 -6.79
N GLY A 48 13.51 13.20 -6.88
CA GLY A 48 14.86 13.53 -7.33
C GLY A 48 14.88 14.03 -8.77
N ASP A 49 16.07 14.28 -9.32
CA ASP A 49 16.22 14.58 -10.75
C ASP A 49 16.08 13.31 -11.59
N ILE A 50 14.83 12.88 -11.78
CA ILE A 50 14.47 11.67 -12.53
C ILE A 50 14.98 11.72 -13.95
N SER A 51 15.05 12.93 -14.54
CA SER A 51 15.54 13.12 -15.93
C SER A 51 17.01 12.76 -16.11
N SER A 52 17.79 12.82 -15.04
CA SER A 52 19.20 12.47 -15.03
C SER A 52 19.46 10.97 -14.92
N ILE A 53 18.44 10.16 -14.63
CA ILE A 53 18.62 8.72 -14.48
C ILE A 53 19.08 8.09 -15.80
N ARG A 54 20.11 7.26 -15.72
CA ARG A 54 20.56 6.41 -16.81
C ARG A 54 20.46 4.95 -16.38
N TYR A 55 19.76 4.18 -17.18
CA TYR A 55 19.63 2.74 -16.99
C TYR A 55 20.55 2.04 -17.96
N PRO A 56 21.76 1.60 -17.53
CA PRO A 56 22.69 0.93 -18.43
C PRO A 56 22.16 -0.46 -18.82
N GLY A 57 22.51 -0.87 -20.04
CA GLY A 57 22.13 -2.17 -20.60
C GLY A 57 20.88 -2.12 -21.49
N GLU A 58 20.55 -3.27 -22.06
CA GLU A 58 19.32 -3.41 -22.84
C GLU A 58 18.10 -3.56 -21.92
N HIS A 59 17.03 -2.86 -22.28
CA HIS A 59 15.76 -2.91 -21.53
C HIS A 59 14.76 -3.72 -22.34
N ALA A 60 14.57 -4.97 -21.96
CA ALA A 60 13.66 -5.89 -22.64
C ALA A 60 12.20 -5.45 -22.61
N GLN A 61 11.81 -4.59 -21.65
CA GLN A 61 10.42 -4.21 -21.43
C GLN A 61 10.31 -2.77 -20.91
N PRO A 62 9.20 -2.05 -21.22
CA PRO A 62 8.87 -0.77 -20.59
C PRO A 62 8.66 -0.91 -19.07
N MET A 63 8.81 0.19 -18.32
CA MET A 63 8.64 0.23 -16.85
C MET A 63 7.38 -0.49 -16.36
N GLY A 64 6.25 -0.26 -17.03
CA GLY A 64 4.96 -0.85 -16.67
C GLY A 64 4.86 -2.37 -16.87
N TRP A 65 5.85 -3.00 -17.46
CA TRP A 65 5.98 -4.47 -17.57
C TRP A 65 7.16 -5.01 -16.77
N THR A 66 8.17 -4.17 -16.49
CA THR A 66 9.35 -4.56 -15.72
C THR A 66 9.02 -4.97 -14.31
N ILE A 67 8.22 -4.15 -13.60
CA ILE A 67 7.79 -4.48 -12.22
C ILE A 67 6.91 -5.73 -12.18
N PRO A 68 5.85 -5.88 -13.01
CA PRO A 68 5.12 -7.14 -13.09
C PRO A 68 5.98 -8.36 -13.42
N ALA A 69 6.99 -8.21 -14.29
CA ALA A 69 7.91 -9.30 -14.63
C ALA A 69 8.81 -9.69 -13.45
N PHE A 70 9.29 -8.72 -12.66
CA PHE A 70 10.00 -9.00 -11.41
C PHE A 70 9.12 -9.82 -10.46
N VAL A 71 7.90 -9.37 -10.23
CA VAL A 71 6.97 -10.04 -9.31
C VAL A 71 6.62 -11.46 -9.80
N GLN A 72 6.42 -11.62 -11.11
CA GLN A 72 6.21 -12.94 -11.71
C GLN A 72 7.42 -13.87 -11.47
N TYR A 73 8.62 -13.34 -11.64
CA TYR A 73 9.85 -14.10 -11.41
C TYR A 73 10.04 -14.44 -9.93
N ALA A 74 9.80 -13.49 -9.02
CA ALA A 74 9.83 -13.72 -7.59
C ALA A 74 8.85 -14.82 -7.18
N ARG A 75 7.60 -14.75 -7.67
CA ARG A 75 6.61 -15.81 -7.41
C ARG A 75 7.09 -17.19 -7.87
N LYS A 76 7.68 -17.28 -9.06
CA LYS A 76 8.19 -18.55 -9.59
C LYS A 76 9.25 -19.17 -8.67
N ARG A 77 10.09 -18.33 -8.06
CA ARG A 77 11.17 -18.75 -7.16
C ARG A 77 10.69 -19.08 -5.74
N LEU A 78 9.74 -18.31 -5.23
CA LEU A 78 9.29 -18.39 -3.84
C LEU A 78 8.13 -19.37 -3.62
N LYS A 79 7.24 -19.54 -4.59
CA LYS A 79 6.08 -20.43 -4.45
C LYS A 79 6.44 -21.89 -4.11
N PRO A 80 7.51 -22.51 -4.65
CA PRO A 80 7.92 -23.85 -4.28
C PRO A 80 8.34 -24.00 -2.81
N LEU A 81 8.66 -22.86 -2.13
CA LEU A 81 9.02 -22.83 -0.72
C LEU A 81 7.79 -22.74 0.21
N GLY A 82 6.58 -22.71 -0.35
CA GLY A 82 5.33 -22.72 0.41
C GLY A 82 4.90 -21.35 0.95
N VAL A 83 5.63 -20.26 0.65
CA VAL A 83 5.33 -18.94 1.16
C VAL A 83 4.40 -18.15 0.24
N ARG A 84 3.64 -17.24 0.80
CA ARG A 84 2.87 -16.22 0.07
C ARG A 84 3.82 -15.15 -0.46
N VAL A 85 3.44 -14.52 -1.57
CA VAL A 85 4.18 -13.40 -2.16
C VAL A 85 3.25 -12.19 -2.22
N SER A 86 3.70 -11.07 -1.72
CA SER A 86 2.94 -9.82 -1.73
C SER A 86 3.83 -8.61 -2.03
N VAL A 87 3.19 -7.47 -2.28
CA VAL A 87 3.88 -6.23 -2.63
C VAL A 87 3.19 -5.03 -2.00
N ASP A 88 4.01 -4.05 -1.59
CA ASP A 88 3.55 -2.72 -1.25
C ASP A 88 3.37 -1.87 -2.50
N MET A 89 2.30 -1.11 -2.55
CA MET A 89 1.95 -0.27 -3.69
C MET A 89 1.47 1.10 -3.24
N PHE A 90 1.74 2.13 -4.03
CA PHE A 90 1.18 3.46 -3.75
C PHE A 90 -0.34 3.44 -3.78
N GLY A 91 -0.96 4.12 -2.83
CA GLY A 91 -2.42 4.22 -2.75
C GLY A 91 -3.08 4.74 -4.03
N LEU A 92 -2.44 5.70 -4.72
CA LEU A 92 -2.91 6.26 -5.99
C LEU A 92 -2.61 5.39 -7.22
N ALA A 93 -1.79 4.33 -7.12
CA ALA A 93 -1.40 3.53 -8.28
C ALA A 93 -2.57 2.77 -8.94
N ALA A 94 -3.71 2.65 -8.27
CA ALA A 94 -4.90 2.03 -8.84
C ALA A 94 -5.69 2.93 -9.80
N SER A 95 -5.60 4.24 -9.63
CA SER A 95 -6.32 5.25 -10.42
C SER A 95 -5.42 6.07 -11.33
N HIS A 96 -4.12 6.19 -11.03
CA HIS A 96 -3.18 7.02 -11.75
C HIS A 96 -1.95 6.24 -12.22
N ASP A 97 -1.46 6.56 -13.42
CA ASP A 97 -0.11 6.16 -13.82
C ASP A 97 0.89 7.15 -13.20
N LEU A 98 1.57 6.68 -12.17
CA LEU A 98 2.57 7.48 -11.45
C LEU A 98 3.96 7.45 -12.09
N GLY A 99 4.12 6.80 -13.26
CA GLY A 99 5.41 6.65 -13.92
C GLY A 99 6.42 5.78 -13.17
N ILE A 100 5.98 4.99 -12.21
CA ILE A 100 6.83 4.18 -11.31
C ILE A 100 6.76 2.67 -11.59
N GLY A 101 6.04 2.28 -12.63
CA GLY A 101 5.89 0.87 -13.03
C GLY A 101 4.89 0.07 -12.19
N GLN A 102 4.21 0.68 -11.24
CA GLN A 102 3.18 0.02 -10.43
C GLN A 102 1.82 0.05 -11.12
N TYR A 103 1.40 -1.07 -11.67
CA TYR A 103 0.09 -1.28 -12.26
C TYR A 103 -0.64 -2.41 -11.51
N PRO A 104 -1.54 -2.10 -10.55
CA PRO A 104 -2.21 -3.10 -9.71
C PRO A 104 -2.88 -4.22 -10.51
N SER A 105 -3.55 -3.89 -11.62
CA SER A 105 -4.21 -4.85 -12.49
C SER A 105 -3.26 -5.87 -13.16
N ARG A 106 -1.98 -5.52 -13.32
CA ARG A 106 -0.94 -6.38 -13.88
C ARG A 106 -0.24 -7.19 -12.78
N ILE A 107 0.17 -6.52 -11.71
CA ILE A 107 0.91 -7.09 -10.58
C ILE A 107 0.07 -8.13 -9.83
N SER A 108 -1.23 -7.86 -9.62
CA SER A 108 -2.15 -8.75 -8.93
C SER A 108 -2.35 -10.13 -9.57
N ARG A 109 -1.83 -10.32 -10.79
CA ARG A 109 -1.79 -11.64 -11.44
C ARG A 109 -0.76 -12.59 -10.80
N TYR A 110 0.23 -12.04 -10.13
CA TYR A 110 1.42 -12.76 -9.69
C TYR A 110 1.66 -12.72 -8.19
N VAL A 111 0.76 -12.10 -7.42
CA VAL A 111 0.85 -12.01 -5.96
C VAL A 111 -0.36 -12.66 -5.29
N ASP A 112 -0.19 -13.00 -4.02
CA ASP A 112 -1.27 -13.49 -3.17
C ASP A 112 -2.00 -12.34 -2.47
N ALA A 113 -1.29 -11.21 -2.24
CA ALA A 113 -1.88 -9.96 -1.73
C ALA A 113 -1.18 -8.72 -2.30
N VAL A 114 -1.90 -7.62 -2.34
CA VAL A 114 -1.37 -6.27 -2.52
C VAL A 114 -1.63 -5.47 -1.26
N TYR A 115 -0.66 -4.66 -0.87
CA TYR A 115 -0.72 -3.81 0.31
C TYR A 115 -0.67 -2.33 -0.14
N PRO A 116 -1.82 -1.72 -0.45
CA PRO A 116 -1.85 -0.30 -0.78
C PRO A 116 -1.42 0.55 0.42
N MET A 117 -0.44 1.40 0.24
CA MET A 117 -0.03 2.41 1.23
C MET A 117 -0.97 3.60 1.13
N VAL A 118 -2.06 3.56 1.88
CA VAL A 118 -3.10 4.59 1.85
C VAL A 118 -2.88 5.53 3.04
N TYR A 119 -1.98 6.49 2.85
CA TYR A 119 -1.67 7.50 3.87
C TYR A 119 -2.28 8.83 3.42
N PRO A 120 -3.40 9.28 4.02
CA PRO A 120 -4.11 10.48 3.56
C PRO A 120 -3.24 11.73 3.47
N SER A 121 -2.22 11.86 4.34
CA SER A 121 -1.25 12.97 4.29
C SER A 121 -0.34 12.98 3.05
N HIS A 122 -0.33 11.91 2.25
CA HIS A 122 0.47 11.78 1.03
C HIS A 122 -0.36 12.03 -0.24
N TYR A 123 -1.64 12.37 -0.10
CA TYR A 123 -2.50 12.74 -1.20
C TYR A 123 -2.52 14.27 -1.34
N ASN A 124 -2.44 14.75 -2.58
CA ASN A 124 -2.47 16.19 -2.84
C ASN A 124 -3.89 16.75 -2.72
N PRO A 125 -4.05 18.03 -2.38
CA PRO A 125 -5.33 18.72 -2.56
C PRO A 125 -5.87 18.52 -3.98
N GLY A 126 -7.17 18.24 -4.09
CA GLY A 126 -7.84 17.91 -5.35
C GLY A 126 -7.89 16.41 -5.69
N GLU A 127 -7.08 15.57 -5.08
CA GLU A 127 -7.20 14.12 -5.25
C GLU A 127 -8.59 13.65 -4.77
N PHE A 128 -9.22 12.78 -5.57
CA PHE A 128 -10.60 12.33 -5.34
C PHE A 128 -11.64 13.47 -5.26
N ASN A 129 -11.35 14.65 -5.83
CA ASN A 129 -12.14 15.88 -5.70
C ASN A 129 -12.31 16.34 -4.23
N LEU A 130 -11.35 16.06 -3.38
CA LEU A 130 -11.30 16.51 -2.00
C LEU A 130 -10.38 17.72 -1.88
N ASP A 131 -10.86 18.77 -1.22
CA ASP A 131 -10.05 19.99 -0.97
C ASP A 131 -8.80 19.65 -0.15
N ASP A 132 -8.95 18.81 0.87
CA ASP A 132 -7.86 18.31 1.70
C ASP A 132 -8.10 16.83 2.07
N PRO A 133 -7.51 15.88 1.33
CA PRO A 133 -7.58 14.46 1.64
C PRO A 133 -7.10 14.10 3.05
N ASN A 134 -6.13 14.86 3.58
CA ASN A 134 -5.57 14.64 4.91
C ASN A 134 -6.58 15.00 6.03
N ALA A 135 -7.49 15.94 5.77
CA ALA A 135 -8.53 16.34 6.73
C ALA A 135 -9.67 15.31 6.84
N VAL A 136 -9.85 14.44 5.85
CA VAL A 136 -10.95 13.47 5.76
C VAL A 136 -10.44 12.03 5.53
N PRO A 137 -9.65 11.48 6.48
CA PRO A 137 -8.87 10.26 6.25
C PRO A 137 -9.73 9.04 5.91
N GLY A 138 -10.90 8.86 6.53
CA GLY A 138 -11.80 7.76 6.23
C GLY A 138 -12.37 7.82 4.81
N ILE A 139 -12.66 9.03 4.31
CA ILE A 139 -13.14 9.22 2.93
C ILE A 139 -12.01 8.92 1.93
N THR A 140 -10.82 9.44 2.17
CA THR A 140 -9.64 9.21 1.32
C THR A 140 -9.32 7.71 1.21
N VAL A 141 -9.32 7.00 2.35
CA VAL A 141 -9.14 5.55 2.37
C VAL A 141 -10.25 4.85 1.58
N SER A 142 -11.50 5.27 1.74
CA SER A 142 -12.64 4.68 1.03
C SER A 142 -12.46 4.75 -0.49
N TYR A 143 -12.09 5.90 -1.02
CA TYR A 143 -11.87 6.07 -2.46
C TYR A 143 -10.70 5.25 -2.97
N SER A 144 -9.56 5.27 -2.27
CA SER A 144 -8.40 4.46 -2.65
C SER A 144 -8.73 2.96 -2.69
N ILE A 145 -9.43 2.44 -1.68
CA ILE A 145 -9.81 1.02 -1.66
C ILE A 145 -10.83 0.69 -2.76
N ALA A 146 -11.77 1.59 -3.06
CA ALA A 146 -12.70 1.40 -4.17
C ALA A 146 -11.96 1.24 -5.51
N ASP A 147 -10.96 2.10 -5.77
CA ASP A 147 -10.13 2.03 -6.98
C ASP A 147 -9.31 0.72 -7.02
N TYR A 148 -8.72 0.31 -5.91
CA TYR A 148 -8.03 -0.99 -5.83
C TYR A 148 -8.97 -2.16 -6.09
N LYS A 149 -10.18 -2.16 -5.54
CA LYS A 149 -11.19 -3.19 -5.82
C LYS A 149 -11.56 -3.25 -7.30
N LYS A 150 -11.70 -2.10 -7.94
CA LYS A 150 -11.95 -2.00 -9.38
C LYS A 150 -10.76 -2.52 -10.19
N ALA A 151 -9.54 -2.11 -9.84
CA ALA A 151 -8.32 -2.53 -10.54
C ALA A 151 -8.03 -4.04 -10.40
N LEU A 152 -8.44 -4.65 -9.29
CA LEU A 152 -8.28 -6.06 -9.01
C LEU A 152 -9.54 -6.91 -9.32
N ALA A 153 -10.54 -6.36 -9.99
CA ALA A 153 -11.75 -7.11 -10.33
C ALA A 153 -11.41 -8.41 -11.09
N GLY A 154 -11.94 -9.53 -10.62
CA GLY A 154 -11.66 -10.86 -11.17
C GLY A 154 -10.25 -11.43 -10.83
N ARG A 155 -9.50 -10.78 -9.95
CA ARG A 155 -8.21 -11.29 -9.44
C ARG A 155 -8.41 -12.04 -8.12
N LYS A 156 -7.47 -12.95 -7.83
CA LYS A 156 -7.46 -13.71 -6.55
C LYS A 156 -6.65 -13.01 -5.47
N ALA A 157 -5.83 -12.02 -5.84
CA ALA A 157 -5.01 -11.28 -4.89
C ALA A 157 -5.89 -10.55 -3.87
N GLU A 158 -5.55 -10.69 -2.60
CA GLU A 158 -6.18 -10.00 -1.50
C GLU A 158 -5.75 -8.53 -1.45
N ILE A 159 -6.58 -7.66 -0.90
CA ILE A 159 -6.26 -6.26 -0.62
C ILE A 159 -6.13 -6.11 0.88
N ILE A 160 -4.95 -5.69 1.37
CA ILE A 160 -4.64 -5.47 2.78
C ILE A 160 -3.95 -4.10 2.88
N PRO A 161 -4.70 -2.99 3.05
CA PRO A 161 -4.09 -1.66 3.03
C PRO A 161 -3.26 -1.38 4.27
N TRP A 162 -2.19 -0.62 4.09
CA TRP A 162 -1.50 0.12 5.13
C TRP A 162 -2.27 1.41 5.41
N LEU A 163 -2.60 1.66 6.66
CA LEU A 163 -3.29 2.85 7.14
C LEU A 163 -2.35 3.74 7.95
N GLN A 164 -2.58 5.02 7.90
CA GLN A 164 -1.76 6.02 8.57
C GLN A 164 -2.06 6.06 10.07
N ASP A 165 -1.05 5.77 10.89
CA ASP A 165 -1.09 5.99 12.35
C ASP A 165 0.10 6.87 12.78
N PHE A 166 0.32 7.97 12.05
CA PHE A 166 1.33 8.97 12.33
C PHE A 166 0.80 10.36 11.93
N SER A 167 1.38 11.40 12.53
CA SER A 167 1.05 12.80 12.23
C SER A 167 1.96 13.37 11.16
N LEU A 168 1.38 13.90 10.07
CA LEU A 168 2.09 14.65 9.04
C LEU A 168 1.15 15.70 8.46
N GLY A 169 1.60 16.96 8.45
CA GLY A 169 0.79 18.12 8.04
C GLY A 169 -0.26 18.52 9.07
N ARG A 170 -0.82 17.60 9.83
CA ARG A 170 -1.68 17.81 10.98
C ARG A 170 -1.54 16.67 12.00
N THR A 171 -2.05 16.90 13.21
CA THR A 171 -2.13 15.85 14.25
C THR A 171 -3.19 14.82 13.89
N TYR A 172 -2.82 13.55 13.94
CA TYR A 172 -3.74 12.41 13.83
C TYR A 172 -4.22 11.99 15.20
N THR A 173 -5.51 11.90 15.34
CA THR A 173 -6.20 11.51 16.58
C THR A 173 -6.69 10.06 16.51
N LEU A 174 -7.15 9.53 17.65
CA LEU A 174 -7.82 8.23 17.70
C LEU A 174 -9.02 8.16 16.74
N ALA A 175 -9.77 9.25 16.57
CA ALA A 175 -10.90 9.31 15.64
C ALA A 175 -10.41 9.14 14.20
N ASP A 176 -9.34 9.83 13.79
CA ASP A 176 -8.80 9.75 12.44
C ASP A 176 -8.32 8.32 12.08
N VAL A 177 -7.68 7.63 13.03
CA VAL A 177 -7.23 6.25 12.81
C VAL A 177 -8.44 5.31 12.73
N ARG A 178 -9.44 5.49 13.60
CA ARG A 178 -10.67 4.69 13.57
C ARG A 178 -11.49 4.90 12.31
N ASP A 179 -11.58 6.12 11.80
CA ASP A 179 -12.29 6.42 10.55
C ASP A 179 -11.69 5.68 9.36
N GLN A 180 -10.35 5.56 9.31
CA GLN A 180 -9.66 4.76 8.30
C GLN A 180 -9.97 3.26 8.45
N ILE A 181 -9.93 2.74 9.68
CA ILE A 181 -10.24 1.33 9.98
C ILE A 181 -11.69 1.01 9.59
N GLU A 182 -12.63 1.89 9.90
CA GLU A 182 -14.03 1.72 9.54
C GLU A 182 -14.25 1.76 8.03
N ALA A 183 -13.56 2.64 7.32
CA ALA A 183 -13.58 2.68 5.85
C ALA A 183 -13.16 1.33 5.25
N VAL A 184 -12.07 0.75 5.72
CA VAL A 184 -11.58 -0.55 5.27
C VAL A 184 -12.57 -1.68 5.55
N ARG A 185 -13.19 -1.68 6.72
CA ARG A 185 -14.20 -2.70 7.12
C ARG A 185 -15.41 -2.70 6.19
N ARG A 186 -15.89 -1.51 5.77
CA ARG A 186 -17.01 -1.38 4.82
C ARG A 186 -16.74 -2.05 3.47
N TYR A 187 -15.48 -2.09 3.04
CA TYR A 187 -15.08 -2.71 1.79
C TYR A 187 -14.77 -4.21 1.91
N ASN A 188 -14.89 -4.79 3.10
CA ASN A 188 -14.62 -6.21 3.35
C ASN A 188 -13.28 -6.66 2.75
N THR A 189 -12.22 -5.92 3.04
CA THR A 189 -10.84 -6.32 2.71
C THR A 189 -10.40 -7.48 3.62
N ARG A 190 -9.32 -8.17 3.27
CA ARG A 190 -8.82 -9.28 4.10
C ARG A 190 -8.37 -8.86 5.50
N GLY A 191 -8.09 -7.57 5.66
CA GLY A 191 -7.60 -6.94 6.89
C GLY A 191 -6.99 -5.60 6.55
N PHE A 192 -6.18 -5.09 7.46
CA PHE A 192 -5.38 -3.88 7.29
C PHE A 192 -4.13 -3.94 8.17
N MET A 193 -3.18 -3.07 7.87
CA MET A 193 -2.00 -2.82 8.70
C MET A 193 -2.02 -1.35 9.15
N LEU A 194 -1.52 -1.06 10.34
CA LEU A 194 -1.24 0.31 10.77
C LEU A 194 0.24 0.60 10.56
N TRP A 195 0.56 1.77 10.04
CA TRP A 195 1.92 2.23 9.85
C TRP A 195 2.25 3.42 10.73
N ASN A 196 3.32 3.29 11.50
CA ASN A 196 3.99 4.37 12.21
C ASN A 196 5.50 4.12 12.21
N ALA A 197 6.28 5.02 11.62
CA ALA A 197 7.72 4.85 11.47
C ALA A 197 8.47 4.80 12.82
N ALA A 198 7.92 5.39 13.88
CA ALA A 198 8.48 5.35 15.23
C ALA A 198 8.03 4.12 16.03
N GLY A 199 7.13 3.29 15.48
CA GLY A 199 6.56 2.14 16.18
C GLY A 199 5.64 2.50 17.35
N VAL A 200 5.17 3.75 17.42
CA VAL A 200 4.28 4.25 18.47
C VAL A 200 2.87 4.36 17.89
N TYR A 201 2.01 3.44 18.25
CA TYR A 201 0.65 3.36 17.72
C TYR A 201 -0.37 4.02 18.65
N THR A 202 -1.45 4.54 18.03
CA THR A 202 -2.54 5.21 18.75
C THR A 202 -3.28 4.24 19.67
N ASP A 203 -3.20 4.49 20.97
CA ASP A 203 -3.88 3.63 21.95
C ASP A 203 -5.39 3.61 21.73
N GLY A 204 -5.97 2.43 21.83
CA GLY A 204 -7.39 2.21 21.64
C GLY A 204 -7.88 2.14 20.20
N ALA A 205 -7.00 2.34 19.18
CA ALA A 205 -7.41 2.28 17.77
C ALA A 205 -8.09 0.96 17.39
N LEU A 206 -7.59 -0.15 17.90
CA LEU A 206 -8.11 -1.50 17.64
C LEU A 206 -9.19 -1.95 18.62
N LYS A 207 -9.47 -1.19 19.69
CA LYS A 207 -10.53 -1.53 20.64
C LYS A 207 -11.89 -1.30 19.98
N PRO A 208 -12.89 -2.16 20.22
CA PRO A 208 -14.26 -1.88 19.78
C PRO A 208 -14.71 -0.50 20.27
N PRO A 209 -15.53 0.25 19.51
CA PRO A 209 -16.15 1.45 20.03
C PRO A 209 -16.97 1.09 21.27
N PRO A 210 -17.06 1.97 22.28
CA PRO A 210 -17.92 1.74 23.41
C PRO A 210 -19.34 1.50 22.92
N PRO A 211 -20.13 0.64 23.60
CA PRO A 211 -21.50 0.40 23.21
C PRO A 211 -22.25 1.75 23.18
N THR A 212 -22.93 2.03 22.07
CA THR A 212 -23.79 3.20 21.97
C THR A 212 -24.88 3.05 23.04
N THR A 213 -24.80 3.85 24.09
CA THR A 213 -25.92 4.00 25.02
C THR A 213 -27.08 4.61 24.24
N SER A 214 -28.05 3.78 23.88
CA SER A 214 -29.33 4.30 23.36
C SER A 214 -29.88 5.24 24.41
N SER A 215 -30.00 6.53 24.11
CA SER A 215 -30.72 7.49 24.95
C SER A 215 -32.14 6.93 25.22
N PRO A 216 -32.56 6.90 26.45
CA PRO A 216 -33.94 6.47 26.73
C PRO A 216 -34.90 7.39 25.98
N ALA A 217 -35.80 6.78 25.22
CA ALA A 217 -36.90 7.49 24.58
C ALA A 217 -37.59 8.38 25.60
N SER A 218 -37.65 9.69 25.34
CA SER A 218 -38.44 10.63 26.14
C SER A 218 -39.91 10.22 26.04
N THR A 219 -40.41 9.62 27.09
CA THR A 219 -41.84 9.43 27.27
C THR A 219 -42.46 10.81 27.51
N THR A 220 -43.15 11.32 26.51
CA THR A 220 -44.00 12.50 26.62
C THR A 220 -45.21 12.08 27.48
N PRO A 221 -45.50 12.72 28.60
CA PRO A 221 -46.76 12.45 29.31
C PRO A 221 -47.88 13.07 28.52
N SER A 222 -48.86 12.22 28.16
CA SER A 222 -50.17 12.65 27.67
C SER A 222 -50.90 13.29 28.83
N GLY A 223 -51.22 14.59 28.74
CA GLY A 223 -52.19 15.30 29.54
C GLY A 223 -53.41 15.59 28.69
#